data_82d75f2ae8e167dc0d37ee643f9c3bdf
#
_entry.id   82d75f2ae8e167dc0d37ee643f9c3bdf
#
_cell.length_a   1.000
_cell.length_b   1.000
_cell.length_c   1.000
_cell.angle_alpha   90.00
_cell.angle_beta   90.00
_cell.angle_gamma   90.00
#
_symmetry.space_group_name_H-M   'P 1'
#
loop_
_entity.id
_entity.type
_entity.pdbx_description
1 polymer ?
#
loop_
_entity_poly.entity_id
_entity_poly.type
_entity_poly.pdbx_seq_one_letter_code
_entity_poly.pdbx_strand_id
1 'polypeptide(L)'
;KDALNREGVERVINRLKEMDFDYIVCDSPAGIETGALMALYFADEAIVTTNPEVSSVRDSDRILGILASKSRRAELGLEPIKEHLLLTRYAPGRVDRGEMLSVGDVQEILAIPLLGVIPESPSVLKASNAGEPVILDHESDAGQAYDDAVARLLGEKRDFRFLQEEKKGFLSRLFGG
;
A
#
# COMPACT_ATOMS: atom_id res chain seq x y z
N LYS A 1 -8.54 26.16 -11.63
CA LYS A 1 -8.76 24.86 -12.34
C LYS A 1 -7.50 24.35 -13.05
N ASP A 2 -6.56 25.24 -13.41
CA ASP A 2 -5.37 24.87 -14.21
C ASP A 2 -4.18 24.31 -13.38
N ALA A 3 -4.25 24.33 -12.06
CA ALA A 3 -3.17 23.87 -11.18
C ALA A 3 -3.06 22.33 -11.10
N LEU A 4 -4.10 21.61 -11.49
CA LEU A 4 -4.16 20.13 -11.47
C LEU A 4 -3.93 19.51 -12.86
N ASN A 5 -3.20 20.18 -13.74
CA ASN A 5 -2.71 19.57 -14.97
C ASN A 5 -1.32 18.96 -14.73
N ARG A 6 -0.90 18.05 -15.63
CA ARG A 6 0.37 17.35 -15.54
C ARG A 6 1.57 18.30 -15.38
N GLU A 7 1.60 19.38 -16.14
CA GLU A 7 2.67 20.40 -16.09
C GLU A 7 2.72 21.14 -14.76
N GLY A 8 1.55 21.42 -14.16
CA GLY A 8 1.47 22.05 -12.84
C GLY A 8 2.02 21.15 -11.74
N VAL A 9 1.66 19.86 -11.76
CA VAL A 9 2.19 18.87 -10.83
C VAL A 9 3.69 18.68 -11.03
N GLU A 10 4.17 18.58 -12.27
CA GLU A 10 5.61 18.45 -12.57
C GLU A 10 6.42 19.63 -12.01
N ARG A 11 5.93 20.86 -12.15
CA ARG A 11 6.59 22.05 -11.56
C ARG A 11 6.69 21.95 -10.03
N VAL A 12 5.62 21.50 -9.37
CA VAL A 12 5.62 21.32 -7.92
C VAL A 12 6.63 20.24 -7.50
N ILE A 13 6.61 19.07 -8.13
CA ILE A 13 7.54 17.98 -7.84
C ILE A 13 9.00 18.43 -8.07
N ASN A 14 9.28 19.10 -9.18
CA ASN A 14 10.63 19.59 -9.46
C ASN A 14 11.08 20.61 -8.40
N ARG A 15 10.18 21.50 -7.96
CA ARG A 15 10.50 22.46 -6.91
C ARG A 15 10.76 21.78 -5.56
N LEU A 16 9.99 20.74 -5.21
CA LEU A 16 10.23 19.94 -4.01
C LEU A 16 11.57 19.21 -4.06
N LYS A 17 11.96 18.69 -5.24
CA LYS A 17 13.29 18.06 -5.42
C LYS A 17 14.45 19.03 -5.23
N GLU A 18 14.27 20.32 -5.52
CA GLU A 18 15.28 21.36 -5.25
C GLU A 18 15.42 21.72 -3.75
N MET A 19 14.47 21.29 -2.91
CA MET A 19 14.45 21.60 -1.48
C MET A 19 15.21 20.58 -0.61
N ASP A 20 15.91 19.63 -1.25
CA ASP A 20 16.79 18.65 -0.60
C ASP A 20 16.07 17.76 0.44
N PHE A 21 14.82 17.36 0.15
CA PHE A 21 14.11 16.34 0.92
C PHE A 21 14.57 14.95 0.56
N ASP A 22 14.76 14.08 1.55
CA ASP A 22 15.07 12.65 1.33
C ASP A 22 13.91 11.92 0.66
N TYR A 23 12.67 12.29 1.02
CA TYR A 23 11.44 11.68 0.49
C TYR A 23 10.39 12.73 0.18
N ILE A 24 9.65 12.53 -0.91
CA ILE A 24 8.46 13.29 -1.28
C ILE A 24 7.31 12.29 -1.31
N VAL A 25 6.39 12.40 -0.34
CA VAL A 25 5.23 11.51 -0.26
C VAL A 25 4.04 12.18 -0.93
N CYS A 26 3.51 11.54 -1.99
CA CYS A 26 2.30 11.97 -2.67
C CYS A 26 1.12 11.16 -2.13
N ASP A 27 0.29 11.77 -1.29
CA ASP A 27 -0.97 11.16 -0.85
C ASP A 27 -1.96 11.17 -2.02
N SER A 28 -2.36 9.97 -2.43
CA SER A 28 -3.26 9.76 -3.57
C SER A 28 -4.67 9.43 -3.06
N PRO A 29 -5.71 10.10 -3.55
CA PRO A 29 -7.06 9.68 -3.27
C PRO A 29 -7.31 8.25 -3.79
N ALA A 30 -8.23 7.53 -3.16
CA ALA A 30 -8.62 6.20 -3.61
C ALA A 30 -9.21 6.25 -5.05
N GLY A 31 -8.96 5.20 -5.82
CA GLY A 31 -9.47 5.04 -7.18
C GLY A 31 -8.51 5.48 -8.27
N ILE A 32 -9.05 5.64 -9.48
CA ILE A 32 -8.30 5.86 -10.73
C ILE A 32 -8.69 7.19 -11.42
N GLU A 33 -9.25 8.13 -10.67
CA GLU A 33 -9.65 9.43 -11.20
C GLU A 33 -8.43 10.33 -11.45
N THR A 34 -8.65 11.46 -12.13
CA THR A 34 -7.58 12.35 -12.59
C THR A 34 -6.60 12.75 -11.48
N GLY A 35 -7.08 13.01 -10.25
CA GLY A 35 -6.22 13.38 -9.12
C GLY A 35 -5.27 12.26 -8.69
N ALA A 36 -5.79 11.02 -8.59
CA ALA A 36 -5.00 9.85 -8.30
C ALA A 36 -3.95 9.59 -9.39
N LEU A 37 -4.36 9.64 -10.66
CA LEU A 37 -3.45 9.43 -11.79
C LEU A 37 -2.32 10.47 -11.84
N MET A 38 -2.57 11.71 -11.43
CA MET A 38 -1.53 12.74 -11.37
C MET A 38 -0.47 12.45 -10.29
N ALA A 39 -0.89 11.99 -9.11
CA ALA A 39 0.05 11.58 -8.06
C ALA A 39 0.90 10.38 -8.49
N LEU A 40 0.25 9.35 -9.06
CA LEU A 40 0.88 8.12 -9.50
C LEU A 40 1.84 8.32 -10.68
N TYR A 41 1.56 9.29 -11.57
CA TYR A 41 2.33 9.51 -12.79
C TYR A 41 3.81 9.79 -12.54
N PHE A 42 4.14 10.56 -11.51
CA PHE A 42 5.51 10.99 -11.19
C PHE A 42 6.21 10.10 -10.16
N ALA A 43 5.56 9.05 -9.67
CA ALA A 43 6.12 8.20 -8.63
C ALA A 43 7.36 7.42 -9.10
N ASP A 44 8.35 7.30 -8.24
CA ASP A 44 9.48 6.40 -8.39
C ASP A 44 9.24 5.08 -7.63
N GLU A 45 8.55 5.16 -6.49
CA GLU A 45 8.07 4.03 -5.70
C GLU A 45 6.57 4.19 -5.39
N ALA A 46 5.84 3.10 -5.26
CA ALA A 46 4.43 3.09 -4.92
C ALA A 46 4.15 2.12 -3.77
N ILE A 47 3.46 2.61 -2.74
CA ILE A 47 2.93 1.78 -1.66
C ILE A 47 1.45 1.56 -1.95
N VAL A 48 1.12 0.35 -2.41
CA VAL A 48 -0.25 -0.07 -2.67
C VAL A 48 -0.88 -0.54 -1.37
N THR A 49 -1.74 0.30 -0.81
CA THR A 49 -2.44 0.03 0.45
C THR A 49 -3.81 -0.56 0.15
N THR A 50 -4.08 -1.76 0.64
CA THR A 50 -5.35 -2.45 0.42
C THR A 50 -5.81 -3.24 1.64
N ASN A 51 -7.12 -3.48 1.74
CA ASN A 51 -7.67 -4.45 2.66
C ASN A 51 -7.70 -5.83 1.99
N PRO A 52 -7.57 -6.93 2.73
CA PRO A 52 -7.62 -8.29 2.17
C PRO A 52 -9.07 -8.72 1.86
N GLU A 53 -9.75 -7.93 1.05
CA GLU A 53 -11.11 -8.14 0.55
C GLU A 53 -11.08 -8.18 -0.98
N VAL A 54 -11.85 -9.07 -1.60
CA VAL A 54 -11.82 -9.31 -3.06
C VAL A 54 -12.01 -8.03 -3.88
N SER A 55 -12.91 -7.14 -3.47
CA SER A 55 -13.14 -5.85 -4.15
C SER A 55 -11.93 -4.95 -4.09
N SER A 56 -11.35 -4.78 -2.88
CA SER A 56 -10.18 -3.91 -2.65
C SER A 56 -8.95 -4.42 -3.40
N VAL A 57 -8.73 -5.73 -3.41
CA VAL A 57 -7.62 -6.35 -4.14
C VAL A 57 -7.77 -6.17 -5.65
N ARG A 58 -8.98 -6.28 -6.20
CA ARG A 58 -9.24 -6.00 -7.63
C ARG A 58 -8.99 -4.55 -8.01
N ASP A 59 -9.35 -3.61 -7.13
CA ASP A 59 -9.08 -2.19 -7.38
C ASP A 59 -7.57 -1.91 -7.32
N SER A 60 -6.85 -2.57 -6.42
CA SER A 60 -5.39 -2.52 -6.34
C SER A 60 -4.72 -3.07 -7.60
N ASP A 61 -5.19 -4.20 -8.13
CA ASP A 61 -4.69 -4.78 -9.38
C ASP A 61 -4.85 -3.81 -10.57
N ARG A 62 -5.98 -3.10 -10.64
CA ARG A 62 -6.18 -2.05 -11.65
C ARG A 62 -5.18 -0.90 -11.52
N ILE A 63 -4.87 -0.48 -10.29
CA ILE A 63 -3.88 0.56 -10.03
C ILE A 63 -2.49 0.10 -10.48
N LEU A 64 -2.10 -1.14 -10.20
CA LEU A 64 -0.84 -1.73 -10.68
C LEU A 64 -0.76 -1.72 -12.20
N GLY A 65 -1.83 -2.10 -12.90
CA GLY A 65 -1.90 -2.02 -14.36
C GLY A 65 -1.73 -0.59 -14.91
N ILE A 66 -2.22 0.42 -14.19
CA ILE A 66 -2.02 1.83 -14.54
C ILE A 66 -0.58 2.27 -14.29
N LEU A 67 0.01 1.92 -13.17
CA LEU A 67 1.42 2.20 -12.86
C LEU A 67 2.35 1.61 -13.94
N ALA A 68 2.09 0.37 -14.34
CA ALA A 68 2.87 -0.32 -15.37
C ALA A 68 2.74 0.30 -16.77
N SER A 69 1.59 0.92 -17.10
CA SER A 69 1.29 1.35 -18.48
C SER A 69 1.20 2.86 -18.70
N LYS A 70 0.90 3.64 -17.66
CA LYS A 70 0.57 5.08 -17.76
C LYS A 70 1.42 5.97 -16.86
N SER A 71 2.42 5.43 -16.17
CA SER A 71 3.37 6.25 -15.42
C SER A 71 4.34 6.95 -16.34
N ARG A 72 4.98 8.02 -15.87
CA ARG A 72 6.08 8.70 -16.59
C ARG A 72 7.20 7.74 -16.93
N ARG A 73 7.52 6.82 -16.02
CA ARG A 73 8.58 5.81 -16.23
C ARG A 73 8.22 4.87 -17.38
N ALA A 74 6.97 4.43 -17.46
CA ALA A 74 6.46 3.61 -18.56
C ALA A 74 6.48 4.37 -19.91
N GLU A 75 5.99 5.61 -19.93
CA GLU A 75 5.98 6.44 -21.14
C GLU A 75 7.39 6.72 -21.69
N LEU A 76 8.40 6.84 -20.82
CA LEU A 76 9.79 7.10 -21.18
C LEU A 76 10.63 5.83 -21.36
N GLY A 77 10.05 4.64 -21.20
CA GLY A 77 10.79 3.36 -21.29
C GLY A 77 11.87 3.19 -20.21
N LEU A 78 11.67 3.78 -19.04
CA LEU A 78 12.56 3.66 -17.88
C LEU A 78 12.24 2.39 -17.09
N GLU A 79 13.11 2.05 -16.12
CA GLU A 79 12.85 0.97 -15.16
C GLU A 79 11.46 1.15 -14.51
N PRO A 80 10.68 0.09 -14.32
CA PRO A 80 9.37 0.15 -13.72
C PRO A 80 9.36 0.84 -12.34
N ILE A 81 8.19 1.33 -11.93
CA ILE A 81 7.98 1.81 -10.57
C ILE A 81 8.22 0.64 -9.61
N LYS A 82 8.93 0.89 -8.52
CA LYS A 82 9.11 -0.09 -7.46
C LYS A 82 7.85 -0.15 -6.61
N GLU A 83 7.18 -1.28 -6.62
CA GLU A 83 5.89 -1.48 -5.99
C GLU A 83 6.02 -2.23 -4.67
N HIS A 84 5.19 -1.85 -3.69
CA HIS A 84 5.16 -2.44 -2.35
C HIS A 84 3.72 -2.65 -1.92
N LEU A 85 3.42 -3.81 -1.34
CA LEU A 85 2.11 -4.14 -0.79
C LEU A 85 2.05 -3.84 0.70
N LEU A 86 1.11 -2.99 1.11
CA LEU A 86 0.76 -2.77 2.51
C LEU A 86 -0.67 -3.25 2.76
N LEU A 87 -0.81 -4.38 3.43
CA LEU A 87 -2.12 -4.89 3.85
C LEU A 87 -2.55 -4.22 5.15
N THR A 88 -3.79 -3.72 5.19
CA THR A 88 -4.37 -3.08 6.37
C THR A 88 -5.64 -3.78 6.82
N ARG A 89 -6.03 -3.59 8.08
CA ARG A 89 -7.22 -4.20 8.69
C ARG A 89 -7.23 -5.73 8.63
N TYR A 90 -6.05 -6.32 8.74
CA TYR A 90 -5.89 -7.77 8.72
C TYR A 90 -6.40 -8.39 10.02
N ALA A 91 -7.25 -9.40 9.90
CA ALA A 91 -7.83 -10.11 11.04
C ALA A 91 -7.73 -11.64 10.83
N PRO A 92 -6.74 -12.33 11.42
CA PRO A 92 -6.52 -13.75 11.22
C PRO A 92 -7.76 -14.60 11.46
N GLY A 93 -8.55 -14.28 12.50
CA GLY A 93 -9.79 -15.00 12.80
C GLY A 93 -10.86 -14.90 11.69
N ARG A 94 -10.86 -13.83 10.87
CA ARG A 94 -11.73 -13.72 9.69
C ARG A 94 -11.22 -14.56 8.53
N VAL A 95 -9.91 -14.68 8.37
CA VAL A 95 -9.29 -15.60 7.39
C VAL A 95 -9.67 -17.04 7.70
N ASP A 96 -9.56 -17.46 8.95
CA ASP A 96 -9.93 -18.83 9.40
C ASP A 96 -11.39 -19.17 9.09
N ARG A 97 -12.29 -18.19 9.14
CA ARG A 97 -13.71 -18.37 8.82
C ARG A 97 -14.02 -18.23 7.33
N GLY A 98 -13.05 -17.90 6.49
CA GLY A 98 -13.25 -17.66 5.05
C GLY A 98 -13.97 -16.34 4.73
N GLU A 99 -13.93 -15.38 5.65
CA GLU A 99 -14.55 -14.05 5.50
C GLU A 99 -13.55 -13.00 4.96
N MET A 100 -12.28 -13.37 4.85
CA MET A 100 -11.18 -12.50 4.44
C MET A 100 -10.16 -13.32 3.66
N LEU A 101 -9.50 -12.71 2.68
CA LEU A 101 -8.38 -13.33 1.97
C LEU A 101 -7.17 -13.47 2.91
N SER A 102 -6.41 -14.53 2.75
CA SER A 102 -5.11 -14.65 3.42
C SER A 102 -4.08 -13.70 2.80
N VAL A 103 -2.96 -13.47 3.49
CA VAL A 103 -1.84 -12.70 2.93
C VAL A 103 -1.31 -13.38 1.67
N GLY A 104 -1.20 -14.72 1.68
CA GLY A 104 -0.77 -15.50 0.52
C GLY A 104 -1.70 -15.33 -0.69
N ASP A 105 -3.03 -15.40 -0.48
CA ASP A 105 -4.00 -15.17 -1.55
C ASP A 105 -3.82 -13.79 -2.21
N VAL A 106 -3.61 -12.74 -1.39
CA VAL A 106 -3.42 -11.38 -1.91
C VAL A 106 -2.10 -11.24 -2.66
N GLN A 107 -1.01 -11.82 -2.12
CA GLN A 107 0.30 -11.81 -2.79
C GLN A 107 0.28 -12.60 -4.10
N GLU A 108 -0.47 -13.71 -4.18
CA GLU A 108 -0.64 -14.48 -5.41
C GLU A 108 -1.38 -13.66 -6.48
N ILE A 109 -2.41 -12.89 -6.08
CA ILE A 109 -3.19 -12.07 -7.02
C ILE A 109 -2.39 -10.86 -7.50
N LEU A 110 -1.77 -10.11 -6.59
CA LEU A 110 -1.13 -8.84 -6.92
C LEU A 110 0.32 -8.99 -7.40
N ALA A 111 0.98 -10.10 -7.06
CA ALA A 111 2.36 -10.44 -7.45
C ALA A 111 3.42 -9.35 -7.13
N ILE A 112 3.22 -8.55 -6.09
CA ILE A 112 4.15 -7.52 -5.65
C ILE A 112 4.70 -7.80 -4.24
N PRO A 113 5.91 -7.30 -3.90
CA PRO A 113 6.53 -7.54 -2.61
C PRO A 113 5.71 -7.02 -1.43
N LEU A 114 5.57 -7.85 -0.40
CA LEU A 114 4.90 -7.48 0.85
C LEU A 114 5.80 -6.55 1.67
N LEU A 115 5.31 -5.35 1.96
CA LEU A 115 5.96 -4.37 2.83
C LEU A 115 5.53 -4.53 4.28
N GLY A 116 4.23 -4.74 4.50
CA GLY A 116 3.70 -4.84 5.85
C GLY A 116 2.28 -5.38 5.90
N VAL A 117 1.92 -5.90 7.09
CA VAL A 117 0.57 -6.33 7.44
C VAL A 117 0.17 -5.62 8.72
N ILE A 118 -0.79 -4.72 8.61
CA ILE A 118 -1.31 -3.94 9.73
C ILE A 118 -2.57 -4.63 10.25
N PRO A 119 -2.56 -5.10 11.50
CA PRO A 119 -3.72 -5.76 12.09
C PRO A 119 -4.91 -4.80 12.24
N GLU A 120 -6.12 -5.35 12.22
CA GLU A 120 -7.31 -4.60 12.64
C GLU A 120 -7.19 -4.30 14.14
N SER A 121 -7.08 -3.01 14.49
CA SER A 121 -6.79 -2.58 15.86
C SER A 121 -7.64 -1.39 16.27
N PRO A 122 -8.23 -1.41 17.49
CA PRO A 122 -8.93 -0.24 18.06
C PRO A 122 -8.03 0.99 18.22
N SER A 123 -6.72 0.79 18.35
CA SER A 123 -5.73 1.87 18.48
C SER A 123 -5.70 2.78 17.26
N VAL A 124 -5.94 2.24 16.05
CA VAL A 124 -6.02 3.04 14.82
C VAL A 124 -7.16 4.05 14.90
N LEU A 125 -8.36 3.61 15.32
CA LEU A 125 -9.50 4.50 15.45
C LEU A 125 -9.27 5.53 16.57
N LYS A 126 -8.69 5.11 17.71
CA LYS A 126 -8.38 6.00 18.84
C LYS A 126 -7.40 7.10 18.40
N ALA A 127 -6.30 6.74 17.74
CA ALA A 127 -5.29 7.66 17.24
C ALA A 127 -5.89 8.63 16.19
N SER A 128 -6.67 8.11 15.25
CA SER A 128 -7.36 8.91 14.23
C SER A 128 -8.31 9.96 14.86
N ASN A 129 -9.09 9.58 15.90
CA ASN A 129 -9.96 10.49 16.60
C ASN A 129 -9.18 11.55 17.41
N ALA A 130 -7.97 11.24 17.85
CA ALA A 130 -7.08 12.18 18.53
C ALA A 130 -6.31 13.09 17.55
N GLY A 131 -6.34 12.80 16.24
CA GLY A 131 -5.55 13.49 15.24
C GLY A 131 -4.06 13.14 15.31
N GLU A 132 -3.73 11.98 15.85
CA GLU A 132 -2.36 11.50 16.02
C GLU A 132 -2.09 10.29 15.12
N PRO A 133 -0.89 10.16 14.53
CA PRO A 133 -0.50 8.97 13.81
C PRO A 133 -0.36 7.76 14.75
N VAL A 134 -1.00 6.63 14.43
CA VAL A 134 -0.95 5.43 15.29
C VAL A 134 0.46 4.84 15.45
N ILE A 135 1.38 5.11 14.53
CA ILE A 135 2.79 4.69 14.63
C ILE A 135 3.48 5.24 15.88
N LEU A 136 2.99 6.33 16.46
CA LEU A 136 3.52 6.91 17.70
C LEU A 136 3.08 6.13 18.96
N ASP A 137 2.08 5.26 18.84
CA ASP A 137 1.66 4.34 19.90
C ASP A 137 2.46 3.03 19.80
N HIS A 138 3.68 3.06 20.32
CA HIS A 138 4.61 1.92 20.27
C HIS A 138 4.16 0.70 21.10
N GLU A 139 3.15 0.86 21.96
CA GLU A 139 2.58 -0.24 22.74
C GLU A 139 1.49 -1.00 21.96
N SER A 140 0.92 -0.37 20.92
CA SER A 140 -0.10 -1.00 20.10
C SER A 140 0.49 -1.90 19.02
N ASP A 141 -0.22 -2.98 18.71
CA ASP A 141 0.12 -3.89 17.62
C ASP A 141 0.14 -3.18 16.25
N ALA A 142 -0.82 -2.29 15.99
CA ALA A 142 -0.86 -1.50 14.77
C ALA A 142 0.31 -0.51 14.68
N GLY A 143 0.66 0.19 15.77
CA GLY A 143 1.79 1.10 15.81
C GLY A 143 3.10 0.38 15.50
N GLN A 144 3.32 -0.77 16.14
CA GLN A 144 4.49 -1.62 15.89
C GLN A 144 4.53 -2.16 14.45
N ALA A 145 3.37 -2.53 13.87
CA ALA A 145 3.30 -3.03 12.51
C ALA A 145 3.64 -1.94 11.47
N TYR A 146 3.21 -0.69 11.71
CA TYR A 146 3.59 0.45 10.88
C TYR A 146 5.08 0.77 11.00
N ASP A 147 5.65 0.74 12.22
CA ASP A 147 7.09 0.93 12.44
C ASP A 147 7.92 -0.09 11.66
N ASP A 148 7.54 -1.38 11.75
CA ASP A 148 8.20 -2.45 10.99
C ASP A 148 8.07 -2.27 9.47
N ALA A 149 6.92 -1.78 8.98
CA ALA A 149 6.72 -1.52 7.56
C ALA A 149 7.61 -0.37 7.08
N VAL A 150 7.72 0.72 7.86
CA VAL A 150 8.62 1.83 7.55
C VAL A 150 10.08 1.38 7.57
N ALA A 151 10.50 0.61 8.57
CA ALA A 151 11.85 0.07 8.64
C ALA A 151 12.21 -0.77 7.41
N ARG A 152 11.27 -1.63 6.92
CA ARG A 152 11.47 -2.39 5.68
C ARG A 152 11.53 -1.51 4.44
N LEU A 153 10.71 -0.46 4.37
CA LEU A 153 10.76 0.52 3.27
C LEU A 153 12.13 1.19 3.20
N LEU A 154 12.72 1.48 4.36
CA LEU A 154 14.07 2.06 4.49
C LEU A 154 15.20 1.03 4.30
N GLY A 155 14.88 -0.22 3.99
CA GLY A 155 15.84 -1.28 3.69
C GLY A 155 16.30 -2.12 4.87
N GLU A 156 15.72 -1.95 6.07
CA GLU A 156 16.00 -2.80 7.21
C GLU A 156 15.31 -4.16 7.06
N LYS A 157 15.93 -5.19 7.63
CA LYS A 157 15.30 -6.52 7.77
C LYS A 157 14.49 -6.56 9.05
N ARG A 158 13.18 -6.73 8.92
CA ARG A 158 12.24 -6.88 10.03
C ARG A 158 11.31 -8.05 9.76
N ASP A 159 11.06 -8.88 10.75
CA ASP A 159 10.11 -9.98 10.67
C ASP A 159 8.66 -9.46 10.65
N PHE A 160 7.75 -10.24 10.08
CA PHE A 160 6.32 -9.96 10.07
C PHE A 160 5.69 -10.49 11.36
N ARG A 161 5.59 -9.68 12.41
CA ARG A 161 5.16 -10.09 13.76
C ARG A 161 3.72 -10.56 13.85
N PHE A 162 2.85 -10.10 12.96
CA PHE A 162 1.40 -10.32 13.05
C PHE A 162 0.88 -11.30 11.99
N LEU A 163 1.78 -12.01 11.30
CA LEU A 163 1.42 -13.14 10.45
C LEU A 163 1.29 -14.40 11.34
N GLN A 164 0.09 -14.97 11.39
CA GLN A 164 -0.07 -16.33 11.87
C GLN A 164 0.31 -17.32 10.77
N GLU A 165 0.86 -18.51 11.15
CA GLU A 165 1.11 -19.58 10.19
C GLU A 165 -0.16 -19.92 9.41
N GLU A 166 -0.09 -19.86 8.09
CA GLU A 166 -1.25 -20.03 7.20
C GLU A 166 -1.80 -21.45 7.26
N LYS A 167 -3.01 -21.58 7.76
CA LYS A 167 -3.88 -22.67 7.35
C LYS A 167 -4.39 -22.34 5.96
N LYS A 168 -4.31 -23.29 4.99
CA LYS A 168 -4.69 -23.18 3.55
C LYS A 168 -5.64 -22.03 3.22
N GLY A 169 -5.20 -21.10 2.39
CA GLY A 169 -5.91 -19.90 2.01
C GLY A 169 -7.28 -20.15 1.34
N PHE A 170 -8.06 -19.10 1.22
CA PHE A 170 -9.42 -19.10 0.64
C PHE A 170 -9.44 -19.64 -0.81
N LEU A 171 -8.45 -19.28 -1.63
CA LEU A 171 -8.36 -19.71 -3.02
C LEU A 171 -8.11 -21.22 -3.15
N SER A 172 -7.29 -21.79 -2.27
CA SER A 172 -7.07 -23.24 -2.26
C SER A 172 -8.32 -24.04 -1.85
N ARG A 173 -9.27 -23.42 -1.14
CA ARG A 173 -10.57 -24.03 -0.79
C ARG A 173 -11.58 -23.93 -1.94
N LEU A 174 -11.46 -22.92 -2.80
CA LEU A 174 -12.36 -22.72 -3.95
C LEU A 174 -11.96 -23.54 -5.18
N PHE A 175 -10.65 -23.76 -5.38
CA PHE A 175 -10.11 -24.40 -6.60
C PHE A 175 -9.41 -25.73 -6.34
N GLY A 176 -9.36 -26.20 -5.08
CA GLY A 176 -8.67 -27.41 -4.64
C GLY A 176 -9.61 -28.60 -4.33
N GLY A 177 -10.71 -28.75 -5.08
CA GLY A 177 -11.60 -29.91 -5.04
C GLY A 177 -11.38 -30.84 -6.23
#